data_cfccea62121c277b2cd449c07f0daf5b
#
_entry.id   cfccea62121c277b2cd449c07f0daf5b
#
_cell.length_a   1.000
_cell.length_b   1.000
_cell.length_c   1.000
_cell.angle_alpha   90.00
_cell.angle_beta   90.00
_cell.angle_gamma   90.00
#
_symmetry.space_group_name_H-M   'P 1'
#
loop_
_entity.id
_entity.type
_entity.pdbx_description
1 polymer ?
#
loop_
_entity_poly.entity_id
_entity_poly.type
_entity_poly.pdbx_seq_one_letter_code
_entity_poly.pdbx_strand_id
1 'polypeptide(L)'
;MKTLKATLFLLFFIHLGFGQKRDVINDQAIQFSIKQKKDTIHFILIDTKLDEIKPVFLFCQGSLPMPLFVKPAKESMWMIGGGITNFDLNEIKKNYHLIVISMPKTPVIVDEKHLNKSYCYIPNENEPDEFDKDYVQADFLENYEARAQKVLQFLRKQKWVDHSKLIVAGHSQGSKVATLIALNNKKVTHLGLFGANPFGRIDQNIRTYRKEAERKEITWQQANEDIEKTYQMYRDAYDNETLRKDPNLLSWKSFSRPLVNDWLQIKIPTYLAYGTNDIAADLCDLVPLFYIQNAKDNLTYKRYLDLEHNFFEINADGTTNYEKAHWQEVMNEFIKWTKK
;
A
#
# COMPACT_ATOMS: atom_id res chain seq x y z
N MET A 1 16.99 36.31 -63.98
CA MET A 1 17.27 36.26 -62.50
C MET A 1 15.93 36.14 -61.80
N LYS A 2 15.63 34.93 -61.26
CA LYS A 2 14.42 34.69 -60.47
C LYS A 2 14.85 34.62 -58.98
N THR A 3 14.44 35.62 -58.25
CA THR A 3 14.68 35.71 -56.79
C THR A 3 13.73 34.75 -56.03
N LEU A 4 14.32 33.75 -55.40
CA LEU A 4 13.63 32.79 -54.55
C LEU A 4 13.43 33.43 -53.16
N LYS A 5 12.19 33.75 -52.80
CA LYS A 5 11.85 34.19 -51.43
C LYS A 5 11.71 32.97 -50.55
N ALA A 6 12.66 32.74 -49.65
CA ALA A 6 12.57 31.74 -48.61
C ALA A 6 11.67 32.27 -47.47
N THR A 7 10.49 31.67 -47.30
CA THR A 7 9.60 31.96 -46.17
C THR A 7 10.01 31.06 -44.99
N LEU A 8 10.59 31.68 -43.98
CA LEU A 8 10.99 31.01 -42.72
C LEU A 8 9.72 30.77 -41.88
N PHE A 9 9.27 29.52 -41.79
CA PHE A 9 8.18 29.12 -40.88
C PHE A 9 8.75 28.95 -39.46
N LEU A 10 8.51 29.92 -38.60
CA LEU A 10 8.83 29.84 -37.20
C LEU A 10 7.72 29.01 -36.50
N LEU A 11 7.99 27.74 -36.27
CA LEU A 11 7.14 26.87 -35.43
C LEU A 11 7.28 27.31 -33.96
N PHE A 12 6.34 28.13 -33.51
CA PHE A 12 6.15 28.38 -32.07
C PHE A 12 5.63 27.08 -31.41
N PHE A 13 6.51 26.34 -30.80
CA PHE A 13 6.11 25.32 -29.81
C PHE A 13 5.54 26.03 -28.57
N ILE A 14 4.22 26.23 -28.58
CA ILE A 14 3.50 26.59 -27.35
C ILE A 14 3.63 25.39 -26.41
N HIS A 15 4.58 25.44 -25.50
CA HIS A 15 4.57 24.59 -24.33
C HIS A 15 3.39 25.03 -23.47
N LEU A 16 2.23 24.39 -23.69
CA LEU A 16 1.15 24.40 -22.72
C LEU A 16 1.68 23.69 -21.48
N GLY A 17 2.35 24.45 -20.62
CA GLY A 17 2.62 24.04 -19.25
C GLY A 17 1.26 23.89 -18.57
N PHE A 18 0.72 22.68 -18.55
CA PHE A 18 -0.37 22.36 -17.64
C PHE A 18 0.16 22.61 -16.23
N GLY A 19 -0.16 23.77 -15.69
CA GLY A 19 0.12 24.15 -14.30
C GLY A 19 -0.50 23.09 -13.41
N GLN A 20 0.33 22.23 -12.88
CA GLN A 20 -0.10 21.17 -12.00
C GLN A 20 -0.54 21.80 -10.69
N LYS A 21 -1.80 21.59 -10.32
CA LYS A 21 -2.32 22.07 -9.06
C LYS A 21 -1.54 21.36 -7.93
N ARG A 22 -0.78 22.12 -7.18
CA ARG A 22 -0.07 21.71 -5.98
C ARG A 22 -0.74 22.39 -4.81
N ASP A 23 -1.35 21.61 -3.96
CA ASP A 23 -2.00 22.13 -2.75
C ASP A 23 -1.17 21.65 -1.54
N VAL A 24 -0.73 22.56 -0.70
CA VAL A 24 -0.13 22.21 0.61
C VAL A 24 -1.28 21.93 1.56
N ILE A 25 -1.24 20.75 2.20
CA ILE A 25 -2.23 20.33 3.17
C ILE A 25 -1.61 20.39 4.56
N ASN A 26 -2.24 21.17 5.43
CA ASN A 26 -1.96 21.24 6.88
C ASN A 26 -0.46 21.42 7.22
N ASP A 27 0.27 22.15 6.39
CA ASP A 27 1.73 22.35 6.52
C ASP A 27 2.54 21.03 6.72
N GLN A 28 2.01 19.89 6.25
CA GLN A 28 2.61 18.58 6.42
C GLN A 28 2.91 17.88 5.10
N ALA A 29 2.12 18.13 4.06
CA ALA A 29 2.23 17.40 2.80
C ALA A 29 1.88 18.27 1.59
N ILE A 30 2.45 17.93 0.44
CA ILE A 30 2.06 18.48 -0.86
C ILE A 30 1.18 17.43 -1.55
N GLN A 31 -0.04 17.82 -1.91
CA GLN A 31 -0.94 16.99 -2.72
C GLN A 31 -0.69 17.20 -4.20
N PHE A 32 -0.68 16.10 -4.93
CA PHE A 32 -0.67 16.05 -6.38
C PHE A 32 -1.87 15.27 -6.90
N SER A 33 -2.27 15.57 -8.15
CA SER A 33 -3.37 14.90 -8.82
C SER A 33 -3.02 14.57 -10.27
N ILE A 34 -3.29 13.35 -10.69
CA ILE A 34 -3.14 12.88 -12.08
C ILE A 34 -4.52 12.51 -12.61
N LYS A 35 -5.04 13.32 -13.55
CA LYS A 35 -6.32 13.04 -14.20
C LYS A 35 -6.19 11.88 -15.17
N GLN A 36 -7.12 10.94 -15.12
CA GLN A 36 -7.33 9.87 -16.09
C GLN A 36 -8.78 9.90 -16.62
N LYS A 37 -9.08 9.12 -17.66
CA LYS A 37 -10.42 9.15 -18.29
C LYS A 37 -11.57 8.86 -17.32
N LYS A 38 -11.39 7.95 -16.36
CA LYS A 38 -12.43 7.48 -15.43
C LYS A 38 -12.04 7.64 -13.97
N ASP A 39 -10.85 8.18 -13.67
CA ASP A 39 -10.33 8.29 -12.32
C ASP A 39 -9.40 9.51 -12.18
N THR A 40 -9.23 10.01 -10.97
CA THR A 40 -8.17 10.95 -10.62
C THR A 40 -7.33 10.32 -9.52
N ILE A 41 -6.05 10.09 -9.82
CA ILE A 41 -5.13 9.54 -8.85
C ILE A 41 -4.59 10.70 -8.02
N HIS A 42 -4.94 10.71 -6.75
CA HIS A 42 -4.37 11.63 -5.79
C HIS A 42 -3.23 10.94 -5.02
N PHE A 43 -2.20 11.70 -4.71
CA PHE A 43 -1.11 11.24 -3.84
C PHE A 43 -0.52 12.42 -3.09
N ILE A 44 0.11 12.15 -1.97
CA ILE A 44 0.81 13.14 -1.17
C ILE A 44 2.31 12.85 -1.13
N LEU A 45 3.09 13.92 -1.07
CA LEU A 45 4.49 13.92 -0.71
C LEU A 45 4.59 14.51 0.69
N ILE A 46 5.23 13.79 1.60
CA ILE A 46 5.38 14.20 3.00
C ILE A 46 6.54 15.18 3.11
N ASP A 47 6.27 16.39 2.74
CA ASP A 47 7.09 17.59 2.91
C ASP A 47 6.28 18.79 2.43
N THR A 48 6.73 20.00 2.72
CA THR A 48 6.16 21.26 2.21
C THR A 48 7.08 21.96 1.21
N LYS A 49 8.29 21.44 1.02
CA LYS A 49 9.33 22.00 0.14
C LYS A 49 9.82 20.96 -0.86
N LEU A 50 10.23 21.45 -2.03
CA LEU A 50 10.78 20.66 -3.13
C LEU A 50 12.13 21.24 -3.61
N ASP A 51 12.86 21.86 -2.71
CA ASP A 51 14.14 22.51 -2.95
C ASP A 51 15.32 21.53 -2.91
N GLU A 52 15.11 20.35 -2.33
CA GLU A 52 16.13 19.31 -2.27
C GLU A 52 15.85 18.18 -3.29
N ILE A 53 16.92 17.71 -3.92
CA ILE A 53 16.85 16.54 -4.82
C ILE A 53 17.07 15.29 -4.00
N LYS A 54 16.02 14.45 -3.89
CA LYS A 54 16.04 13.21 -3.10
C LYS A 54 15.44 12.04 -3.89
N PRO A 55 15.86 10.79 -3.60
CA PRO A 55 15.22 9.62 -4.14
C PRO A 55 13.81 9.43 -3.58
N VAL A 56 12.99 8.69 -4.32
CA VAL A 56 11.61 8.40 -3.94
C VAL A 56 11.52 7.17 -3.05
N PHE A 57 10.76 7.29 -1.98
CA PHE A 57 10.25 6.18 -1.19
C PHE A 57 8.72 6.15 -1.33
N LEU A 58 8.20 5.22 -2.13
CA LEU A 58 6.76 4.97 -2.27
C LEU A 58 6.33 3.95 -1.21
N PHE A 59 5.44 4.36 -0.31
CA PHE A 59 4.81 3.47 0.66
C PHE A 59 3.39 3.12 0.23
N CYS A 60 3.12 1.81 0.08
CA CYS A 60 1.82 1.24 -0.22
C CYS A 60 1.11 0.91 1.08
N GLN A 61 0.03 1.62 1.34
CA GLN A 61 -0.78 1.44 2.55
C GLN A 61 -1.55 0.11 2.55
N GLY A 62 -2.08 -0.29 3.72
CA GLY A 62 -2.87 -1.50 3.91
C GLY A 62 -4.20 -1.48 3.16
N SER A 63 -5.12 -2.34 3.57
CA SER A 63 -6.48 -2.43 3.03
C SER A 63 -7.38 -1.29 3.55
N LEU A 64 -8.60 -1.23 3.01
CA LEU A 64 -9.70 -0.35 3.41
C LEU A 64 -9.59 1.10 2.86
N PRO A 65 -10.75 1.77 2.66
CA PRO A 65 -10.81 3.11 2.08
C PRO A 65 -10.48 4.21 3.11
N MET A 66 -9.27 4.15 3.70
CA MET A 66 -8.83 5.19 4.62
C MET A 66 -8.42 6.46 3.86
N PRO A 67 -8.94 7.65 4.24
CA PRO A 67 -8.46 8.91 3.69
C PRO A 67 -7.03 9.21 4.17
N LEU A 68 -6.35 10.13 3.51
CA LEU A 68 -5.03 10.54 3.96
C LEU A 68 -5.10 11.59 5.08
N PHE A 69 -6.16 12.39 5.10
CA PHE A 69 -6.40 13.41 6.12
C PHE A 69 -7.85 13.39 6.60
N VAL A 70 -8.02 13.70 7.87
CA VAL A 70 -9.33 13.87 8.52
C VAL A 70 -9.52 15.33 8.92
N LYS A 71 -10.69 15.86 8.64
CA LYS A 71 -11.11 17.20 9.04
C LYS A 71 -12.20 17.09 10.11
N PRO A 72 -11.85 17.25 11.40
CA PRO A 72 -12.82 17.28 12.48
C PRO A 72 -13.69 18.55 12.41
N ALA A 73 -14.86 18.51 13.07
CA ALA A 73 -15.76 19.64 13.11
C ALA A 73 -15.22 20.86 13.90
N LYS A 74 -14.39 20.63 14.93
CA LYS A 74 -13.93 21.64 15.89
C LYS A 74 -12.44 21.72 16.10
N GLU A 75 -11.67 20.77 15.57
CA GLU A 75 -10.23 20.67 15.78
C GLU A 75 -9.46 20.89 14.48
N SER A 76 -8.14 20.99 14.60
CA SER A 76 -7.26 21.05 13.44
C SER A 76 -7.31 19.74 12.65
N MET A 77 -7.20 19.84 11.33
CA MET A 77 -7.04 18.67 10.45
C MET A 77 -5.82 17.85 10.89
N TRP A 78 -5.95 16.53 10.84
CA TRP A 78 -4.86 15.62 11.14
C TRP A 78 -4.68 14.56 10.04
N MET A 79 -3.47 13.99 9.96
CA MET A 79 -3.08 13.03 8.93
C MET A 79 -3.25 11.60 9.47
N ILE A 80 -3.87 10.73 8.66
CA ILE A 80 -3.77 9.27 8.80
C ILE A 80 -2.60 8.75 7.94
N GLY A 81 -2.52 9.28 6.71
CA GLY A 81 -1.43 8.99 5.77
C GLY A 81 -1.22 7.51 5.45
N GLY A 82 -2.26 6.68 5.59
CA GLY A 82 -2.11 5.23 5.41
C GLY A 82 -1.24 4.55 6.46
N GLY A 83 -1.21 5.10 7.68
CA GLY A 83 -0.44 4.55 8.81
C GLY A 83 0.99 5.08 8.95
N ILE A 84 1.44 5.94 8.03
CA ILE A 84 2.82 6.50 8.10
C ILE A 84 3.04 7.44 9.27
N THR A 85 1.96 7.92 9.92
CA THR A 85 2.05 8.74 11.13
C THR A 85 2.72 8.03 12.30
N ASN A 86 2.79 6.71 12.25
CA ASN A 86 3.53 5.90 13.22
C ASN A 86 5.05 5.83 12.94
N PHE A 87 5.53 6.40 11.82
CA PHE A 87 6.94 6.41 11.44
C PHE A 87 7.68 7.63 12.00
N ASP A 88 8.99 7.56 12.08
CA ASP A 88 9.82 8.76 12.22
C ASP A 88 9.91 9.48 10.86
N LEU A 89 8.89 10.30 10.58
CA LEU A 89 8.81 11.05 9.32
C LEU A 89 10.00 12.02 9.14
N ASN A 90 10.58 12.52 10.23
CA ASN A 90 11.72 13.42 10.15
C ASN A 90 12.97 12.70 9.70
N GLU A 91 13.20 11.47 10.17
CA GLU A 91 14.33 10.66 9.71
C GLU A 91 14.17 10.25 8.24
N ILE A 92 12.96 9.89 7.82
CA ILE A 92 12.69 9.53 6.42
C ILE A 92 12.92 10.72 5.49
N LYS A 93 12.39 11.90 5.84
CA LYS A 93 12.49 13.14 5.03
C LYS A 93 13.93 13.60 4.80
N LYS A 94 14.87 13.29 5.70
CA LYS A 94 16.29 13.58 5.49
C LYS A 94 16.86 12.90 4.25
N ASN A 95 16.33 11.74 3.88
CA ASN A 95 16.94 10.87 2.87
C ASN A 95 16.06 10.67 1.64
N TYR A 96 14.73 10.81 1.76
CA TYR A 96 13.77 10.41 0.75
C TYR A 96 12.59 11.36 0.65
N HIS A 97 12.05 11.48 -0.55
CA HIS A 97 10.69 11.98 -0.74
C HIS A 97 9.73 10.82 -0.47
N LEU A 98 9.06 10.85 0.69
CA LEU A 98 8.06 9.85 1.05
C LEU A 98 6.75 10.16 0.34
N ILE A 99 6.27 9.21 -0.44
CA ILE A 99 5.05 9.29 -1.25
C ILE A 99 4.03 8.29 -0.74
N VAL A 100 2.77 8.74 -0.59
CA VAL A 100 1.63 7.86 -0.32
C VAL A 100 0.51 8.18 -1.32
N ILE A 101 -0.01 7.15 -1.96
CA ILE A 101 -1.12 7.27 -2.93
C ILE A 101 -2.44 7.08 -2.19
N SER A 102 -3.44 7.92 -2.46
CA SER A 102 -4.78 7.72 -1.89
C SER A 102 -5.38 6.39 -2.33
N MET A 103 -6.21 5.80 -1.48
CA MET A 103 -7.02 4.64 -1.88
C MET A 103 -7.88 4.98 -3.10
N PRO A 104 -8.17 4.02 -3.98
CA PRO A 104 -9.04 4.25 -5.14
C PRO A 104 -10.37 4.86 -4.70
N LYS A 105 -10.87 5.88 -5.42
CA LYS A 105 -12.17 6.51 -5.17
C LYS A 105 -12.39 7.08 -3.76
N THR A 106 -11.34 7.11 -2.95
CA THR A 106 -11.39 7.67 -1.59
C THR A 106 -10.87 9.11 -1.63
N PRO A 107 -11.60 10.10 -1.10
CA PRO A 107 -11.13 11.47 -1.00
C PRO A 107 -9.83 11.56 -0.16
N VAL A 108 -8.97 12.51 -0.52
CA VAL A 108 -7.72 12.74 0.26
C VAL A 108 -8.02 13.28 1.64
N ILE A 109 -9.00 14.18 1.71
CA ILE A 109 -9.47 14.82 2.95
C ILE A 109 -10.94 14.46 3.14
N VAL A 110 -11.29 13.96 4.30
CA VAL A 110 -12.66 13.55 4.65
C VAL A 110 -13.08 14.22 5.94
N ASP A 111 -14.30 14.76 5.99
CA ASP A 111 -14.92 15.24 7.23
C ASP A 111 -15.15 14.04 8.17
N GLU A 112 -14.84 14.18 9.46
CA GLU A 112 -14.90 13.13 10.47
C GLU A 112 -16.25 12.37 10.49
N LYS A 113 -17.38 13.06 10.25
CA LYS A 113 -18.72 12.45 10.19
C LYS A 113 -18.88 11.40 9.08
N HIS A 114 -18.04 11.42 8.06
CA HIS A 114 -17.99 10.44 6.98
C HIS A 114 -16.95 9.35 7.22
N LEU A 115 -16.59 9.11 8.46
CA LEU A 115 -15.72 8.01 8.87
C LEU A 115 -16.50 7.05 9.78
N ASN A 116 -16.26 5.75 9.57
CA ASN A 116 -16.69 4.74 10.52
C ASN A 116 -15.69 4.60 11.68
N LYS A 117 -15.97 3.72 12.64
CA LYS A 117 -15.11 3.46 13.81
C LYS A 117 -13.70 3.00 13.47
N SER A 118 -13.47 2.48 12.28
CA SER A 118 -12.16 2.05 11.78
C SER A 118 -11.48 3.10 10.90
N TYR A 119 -11.93 4.35 10.94
CA TYR A 119 -11.45 5.46 10.14
C TYR A 119 -11.58 5.27 8.62
N CYS A 120 -12.46 4.38 8.18
CA CYS A 120 -12.74 4.17 6.77
C CYS A 120 -13.77 5.20 6.27
N TYR A 121 -13.55 5.68 5.05
CA TYR A 121 -14.51 6.56 4.39
C TYR A 121 -15.81 5.81 4.09
N ILE A 122 -16.91 6.43 4.47
CA ILE A 122 -18.27 6.00 4.21
C ILE A 122 -19.04 7.14 3.50
N PRO A 123 -19.73 6.87 2.38
CA PRO A 123 -20.47 7.90 1.67
C PRO A 123 -21.71 8.39 2.44
N ASN A 124 -22.29 7.50 3.27
CA ASN A 124 -23.49 7.75 4.05
C ASN A 124 -23.22 7.48 5.55
N GLU A 125 -23.32 8.51 6.37
CA GLU A 125 -23.09 8.42 7.84
C GLU A 125 -24.11 7.51 8.56
N ASN A 126 -25.26 7.23 7.93
CA ASN A 126 -26.28 6.33 8.47
C ASN A 126 -26.05 4.85 8.11
N GLU A 127 -25.06 4.55 7.27
CA GLU A 127 -24.73 3.21 6.80
C GLU A 127 -23.20 2.93 7.02
N PRO A 128 -22.76 2.86 8.30
CA PRO A 128 -21.31 2.85 8.64
C PRO A 128 -20.57 1.60 8.16
N ASP A 129 -21.27 0.55 7.81
CA ASP A 129 -20.71 -0.70 7.33
C ASP A 129 -20.68 -0.80 5.79
N GLU A 130 -21.25 0.20 5.09
CA GLU A 130 -21.28 0.23 3.62
C GLU A 130 -20.20 1.16 3.05
N PHE A 131 -19.29 0.58 2.31
CA PHE A 131 -18.29 1.34 1.56
C PHE A 131 -18.84 1.88 0.25
N ASP A 132 -18.20 2.92 -0.26
CA ASP A 132 -18.52 3.48 -1.57
C ASP A 132 -18.44 2.40 -2.67
N LYS A 133 -19.47 2.30 -3.49
CA LYS A 133 -19.58 1.28 -4.58
C LYS A 133 -18.48 1.44 -5.61
N ASP A 134 -18.03 2.67 -5.89
CA ASP A 134 -16.93 2.93 -6.81
C ASP A 134 -15.60 2.47 -6.21
N TYR A 135 -15.42 2.60 -4.88
CA TYR A 135 -14.29 2.03 -4.18
C TYR A 135 -14.28 0.50 -4.30
N VAL A 136 -15.40 -0.16 -3.97
CA VAL A 136 -15.52 -1.63 -4.03
C VAL A 136 -15.18 -2.17 -5.41
N GLN A 137 -15.65 -1.52 -6.47
CA GLN A 137 -15.33 -1.90 -7.86
C GLN A 137 -13.86 -1.64 -8.25
N ALA A 138 -13.20 -0.75 -7.54
CA ALA A 138 -11.80 -0.36 -7.80
C ALA A 138 -10.80 -1.06 -6.86
N ASP A 139 -11.27 -1.81 -5.84
CA ASP A 139 -10.44 -2.48 -4.85
C ASP A 139 -9.92 -3.85 -5.38
N PHE A 140 -8.98 -3.80 -6.31
CA PHE A 140 -8.29 -4.99 -6.81
C PHE A 140 -6.82 -4.69 -7.15
N LEU A 141 -5.98 -5.66 -6.95
CA LEU A 141 -4.51 -5.55 -6.91
C LEU A 141 -3.92 -4.84 -8.14
N GLU A 142 -4.39 -5.21 -9.35
CA GLU A 142 -3.88 -4.65 -10.59
C GLU A 142 -4.22 -3.16 -10.76
N ASN A 143 -5.35 -2.70 -10.20
CA ASN A 143 -5.70 -1.29 -10.20
C ASN A 143 -4.75 -0.47 -9.33
N TYR A 144 -4.41 -0.97 -8.13
CA TYR A 144 -3.43 -0.30 -7.27
C TYR A 144 -2.06 -0.20 -7.94
N GLU A 145 -1.62 -1.28 -8.55
CA GLU A 145 -0.35 -1.31 -9.29
C GLU A 145 -0.37 -0.31 -10.46
N ALA A 146 -1.42 -0.32 -11.28
CA ALA A 146 -1.55 0.59 -12.41
C ALA A 146 -1.56 2.06 -11.96
N ARG A 147 -2.25 2.40 -10.88
CA ARG A 147 -2.25 3.74 -10.26
C ARG A 147 -0.83 4.13 -9.81
N ALA A 148 -0.13 3.23 -9.12
CA ALA A 148 1.23 3.48 -8.66
C ALA A 148 2.20 3.69 -9.84
N GLN A 149 2.10 2.91 -10.91
CA GLN A 149 2.93 3.11 -12.11
C GLN A 149 2.73 4.50 -12.75
N LYS A 150 1.50 5.03 -12.74
CA LYS A 150 1.22 6.39 -13.22
C LYS A 150 1.87 7.45 -12.32
N VAL A 151 1.81 7.28 -11.01
CA VAL A 151 2.49 8.17 -10.06
C VAL A 151 4.01 8.13 -10.27
N LEU A 152 4.59 6.94 -10.38
CA LEU A 152 6.03 6.78 -10.62
C LEU A 152 6.47 7.36 -11.97
N GLN A 153 5.66 7.22 -13.05
CA GLN A 153 5.91 7.87 -14.33
C GLN A 153 5.89 9.39 -14.22
N PHE A 154 4.99 9.94 -13.42
CA PHE A 154 4.94 11.37 -13.14
C PHE A 154 6.18 11.83 -12.36
N LEU A 155 6.53 11.15 -11.27
CA LEU A 155 7.68 11.49 -10.42
C LEU A 155 9.00 11.48 -11.20
N ARG A 156 9.16 10.55 -12.14
CA ARG A 156 10.34 10.48 -13.03
C ARG A 156 10.58 11.71 -13.89
N LYS A 157 9.60 12.57 -14.06
CA LYS A 157 9.72 13.82 -14.85
C LYS A 157 10.04 15.03 -13.98
N GLN A 158 10.12 14.85 -12.67
CA GLN A 158 10.32 15.93 -11.72
C GLN A 158 11.81 16.20 -11.51
N LYS A 159 12.20 17.47 -11.53
CA LYS A 159 13.61 17.90 -11.34
C LYS A 159 14.11 17.71 -9.90
N TRP A 160 13.19 17.63 -8.94
CA TRP A 160 13.48 17.43 -7.53
C TRP A 160 13.60 15.94 -7.14
N VAL A 161 13.46 15.01 -8.10
CA VAL A 161 13.62 13.56 -7.86
C VAL A 161 15.03 13.12 -8.28
N ASP A 162 15.73 12.50 -7.34
CA ASP A 162 16.93 11.71 -7.64
C ASP A 162 16.53 10.33 -8.18
N HIS A 163 16.95 10.06 -9.41
CA HIS A 163 16.61 8.83 -10.11
C HIS A 163 17.56 7.67 -9.85
N SER A 164 18.57 7.86 -9.02
CA SER A 164 19.56 6.82 -8.68
C SER A 164 18.94 5.70 -7.84
N LYS A 165 17.91 6.01 -7.06
CA LYS A 165 17.24 5.06 -6.16
C LYS A 165 15.72 5.26 -6.17
N LEU A 166 14.99 4.15 -6.22
CA LEU A 166 13.54 4.08 -6.04
C LEU A 166 13.23 2.95 -5.06
N ILE A 167 12.75 3.31 -3.89
CA ILE A 167 12.31 2.36 -2.88
C ILE A 167 10.81 2.20 -2.97
N VAL A 168 10.33 0.97 -2.98
CA VAL A 168 8.91 0.65 -2.87
C VAL A 168 8.73 -0.28 -1.68
N ALA A 169 7.83 0.09 -0.78
CA ALA A 169 7.51 -0.77 0.35
C ALA A 169 6.01 -0.75 0.60
N GLY A 170 5.52 -1.76 1.32
CA GLY A 170 4.11 -1.81 1.68
C GLY A 170 3.85 -2.69 2.88
N HIS A 171 2.76 -2.38 3.57
CA HIS A 171 2.29 -3.13 4.73
C HIS A 171 0.99 -3.88 4.39
N SER A 172 0.85 -5.10 4.92
CA SER A 172 -0.37 -5.89 4.76
C SER A 172 -0.75 -6.05 3.27
N GLN A 173 -1.95 -5.63 2.86
CA GLN A 173 -2.35 -5.57 1.44
C GLN A 173 -1.36 -4.78 0.59
N GLY A 174 -0.80 -3.71 1.12
CA GLY A 174 0.21 -2.88 0.44
C GLY A 174 1.49 -3.64 0.09
N SER A 175 1.85 -4.70 0.82
CA SER A 175 2.98 -5.56 0.47
C SER A 175 2.77 -6.29 -0.86
N LYS A 176 1.52 -6.66 -1.18
CA LYS A 176 1.14 -7.27 -2.45
C LYS A 176 1.24 -6.26 -3.60
N VAL A 177 0.78 -5.03 -3.37
CA VAL A 177 0.91 -3.92 -4.32
C VAL A 177 2.38 -3.60 -4.58
N ALA A 178 3.19 -3.47 -3.52
CA ALA A 178 4.63 -3.23 -3.62
C ALA A 178 5.35 -4.34 -4.41
N THR A 179 4.96 -5.60 -4.21
CA THR A 179 5.47 -6.75 -4.97
C THR A 179 5.21 -6.59 -6.47
N LEU A 180 3.97 -6.30 -6.88
CA LEU A 180 3.64 -6.12 -8.30
C LEU A 180 4.36 -4.93 -8.93
N ILE A 181 4.46 -3.82 -8.19
CA ILE A 181 5.22 -2.65 -8.65
C ILE A 181 6.68 -3.05 -8.90
N ALA A 182 7.32 -3.74 -7.97
CA ALA A 182 8.72 -4.16 -8.10
C ALA A 182 8.92 -5.17 -9.24
N LEU A 183 7.99 -6.09 -9.45
CA LEU A 183 8.02 -7.07 -10.53
C LEU A 183 7.94 -6.39 -11.91
N ASN A 184 7.06 -5.40 -12.06
CA ASN A 184 6.73 -4.76 -13.33
C ASN A 184 7.54 -3.48 -13.61
N ASN A 185 8.32 -2.97 -12.66
CA ASN A 185 9.09 -1.74 -12.81
C ASN A 185 10.57 -1.95 -12.51
N LYS A 186 11.36 -2.10 -13.55
CA LYS A 186 12.82 -2.31 -13.47
C LYS A 186 13.61 -1.14 -12.86
N LYS A 187 12.96 -0.03 -12.51
CA LYS A 187 13.57 1.12 -11.85
C LYS A 187 13.51 1.02 -10.33
N VAL A 188 12.70 0.13 -9.79
CA VAL A 188 12.70 -0.17 -8.36
C VAL A 188 14.05 -0.77 -7.99
N THR A 189 14.66 -0.24 -6.94
CA THR A 189 15.99 -0.65 -6.47
C THR A 189 15.93 -1.45 -5.18
N HIS A 190 14.89 -1.22 -4.36
CA HIS A 190 14.71 -1.91 -3.07
C HIS A 190 13.22 -2.18 -2.85
N LEU A 191 12.90 -3.35 -2.32
CA LEU A 191 11.55 -3.75 -1.96
C LEU A 191 11.45 -4.00 -0.45
N GLY A 192 10.47 -3.38 0.21
CA GLY A 192 10.11 -3.61 1.61
C GLY A 192 8.73 -4.27 1.74
N LEU A 193 8.64 -5.36 2.50
CA LEU A 193 7.44 -6.14 2.73
C LEU A 193 7.19 -6.26 4.23
N PHE A 194 6.14 -5.60 4.73
CA PHE A 194 5.81 -5.52 6.15
C PHE A 194 4.50 -6.23 6.42
N GLY A 195 4.44 -7.12 7.42
CA GLY A 195 3.24 -7.90 7.72
C GLY A 195 2.69 -8.60 6.47
N ALA A 196 3.58 -9.12 5.62
CA ALA A 196 3.22 -9.68 4.33
C ALA A 196 2.73 -11.12 4.48
N ASN A 197 1.77 -11.52 3.63
CA ASN A 197 1.40 -12.90 3.49
C ASN A 197 1.95 -13.46 2.15
N PRO A 198 2.86 -14.45 2.18
CA PRO A 198 3.50 -14.98 0.96
C PRO A 198 2.54 -15.78 0.07
N PHE A 199 1.41 -16.26 0.58
CA PHE A 199 0.50 -17.08 -0.18
C PHE A 199 -0.71 -16.32 -0.70
N GLY A 200 -1.52 -15.71 0.16
CA GLY A 200 -2.69 -15.02 -0.34
C GLY A 200 -3.51 -14.33 0.76
N ARG A 201 -4.70 -13.84 0.40
CA ARG A 201 -5.61 -13.27 1.37
C ARG A 201 -6.56 -14.32 1.96
N ILE A 202 -6.96 -15.28 1.12
CA ILE A 202 -7.94 -16.29 1.50
C ILE A 202 -7.41 -17.26 2.56
N ASP A 203 -6.11 -17.57 2.56
CA ASP A 203 -5.51 -18.46 3.55
C ASP A 203 -5.52 -17.86 4.96
N GLN A 204 -5.57 -16.53 5.10
CA GLN A 204 -5.72 -15.89 6.41
C GLN A 204 -6.99 -16.37 7.13
N ASN A 205 -8.13 -16.45 6.44
CA ASN A 205 -9.36 -16.95 7.05
C ASN A 205 -9.19 -18.38 7.56
N ILE A 206 -8.65 -19.26 6.72
CA ILE A 206 -8.39 -20.66 7.09
C ILE A 206 -7.50 -20.76 8.32
N ARG A 207 -6.43 -19.94 8.37
CA ARG A 207 -5.48 -19.92 9.49
C ARG A 207 -6.12 -19.34 10.75
N THR A 208 -6.95 -18.32 10.63
CA THR A 208 -7.69 -17.72 11.74
C THR A 208 -8.58 -18.78 12.39
N TYR A 209 -9.42 -19.47 11.65
CA TYR A 209 -10.30 -20.49 12.20
C TYR A 209 -9.53 -21.66 12.85
N ARG A 210 -8.40 -22.07 12.24
CA ARG A 210 -7.55 -23.10 12.87
C ARG A 210 -6.97 -22.62 14.19
N LYS A 211 -6.43 -21.42 14.24
CA LYS A 211 -5.84 -20.86 15.49
C LYS A 211 -6.90 -20.63 16.58
N GLU A 212 -8.10 -20.21 16.21
CA GLU A 212 -9.23 -20.10 17.14
C GLU A 212 -9.62 -21.47 17.72
N ALA A 213 -9.66 -22.52 16.91
CA ALA A 213 -9.90 -23.87 17.38
C ALA A 213 -8.76 -24.41 18.27
N GLU A 214 -7.50 -24.14 17.93
CA GLU A 214 -6.33 -24.50 18.74
C GLU A 214 -6.37 -23.80 20.11
N ARG A 215 -6.84 -22.55 20.17
CA ARG A 215 -7.05 -21.80 21.43
C ARG A 215 -8.35 -22.16 22.15
N LYS A 216 -9.17 -23.06 21.58
CA LYS A 216 -10.48 -23.49 22.10
C LYS A 216 -11.52 -22.35 22.16
N GLU A 217 -11.39 -21.34 21.35
CA GLU A 217 -12.35 -20.24 21.17
C GLU A 217 -13.57 -20.72 20.35
N ILE A 218 -13.32 -21.62 19.41
CA ILE A 218 -14.35 -22.35 18.65
C ILE A 218 -14.04 -23.84 18.66
N THR A 219 -15.03 -24.67 18.26
CA THR A 219 -14.81 -26.11 18.09
C THR A 219 -14.11 -26.40 16.76
N TRP A 220 -13.43 -27.54 16.64
CA TRP A 220 -12.89 -28.01 15.36
C TRP A 220 -13.98 -28.24 14.32
N GLN A 221 -15.19 -28.64 14.73
CA GLN A 221 -16.31 -28.75 13.82
C GLN A 221 -16.67 -27.39 13.23
N GLN A 222 -16.82 -26.36 14.07
CA GLN A 222 -17.09 -24.99 13.62
C GLN A 222 -15.99 -24.48 12.69
N ALA A 223 -14.71 -24.69 13.04
CA ALA A 223 -13.58 -24.33 12.19
C ALA A 223 -13.65 -24.97 10.80
N ASN A 224 -13.98 -26.26 10.71
CA ASN A 224 -14.14 -26.95 9.44
C ASN A 224 -15.29 -26.38 8.62
N GLU A 225 -16.43 -26.09 9.22
CA GLU A 225 -17.58 -25.49 8.54
C GLU A 225 -17.22 -24.11 7.95
N ASP A 226 -16.49 -23.28 8.69
CA ASP A 226 -16.08 -21.94 8.24
C ASP A 226 -14.97 -21.98 7.19
N ILE A 227 -14.09 -22.98 7.24
CA ILE A 227 -13.12 -23.27 6.17
C ILE A 227 -13.84 -23.66 4.88
N GLU A 228 -14.87 -24.55 4.93
CA GLU A 228 -15.65 -24.90 3.74
C GLU A 228 -16.42 -23.71 3.16
N LYS A 229 -16.97 -22.82 4.00
CA LYS A 229 -17.55 -21.56 3.53
C LYS A 229 -16.50 -20.66 2.83
N THR A 230 -15.27 -20.63 3.36
CA THR A 230 -14.16 -19.91 2.73
C THR A 230 -13.82 -20.51 1.35
N TYR A 231 -13.80 -21.82 1.22
CA TYR A 231 -13.60 -22.47 -0.10
C TYR A 231 -14.75 -22.16 -1.05
N GLN A 232 -15.99 -22.09 -0.56
CA GLN A 232 -17.12 -21.72 -1.42
C GLN A 232 -17.00 -20.27 -1.89
N MET A 233 -16.72 -19.33 -1.00
CA MET A 233 -16.47 -17.92 -1.35
C MET A 233 -15.36 -17.82 -2.42
N TYR A 234 -14.31 -18.61 -2.31
CA TYR A 234 -13.21 -18.58 -3.27
C TYR A 234 -13.63 -19.17 -4.64
N ARG A 235 -14.45 -20.23 -4.67
CA ARG A 235 -15.08 -20.74 -5.92
C ARG A 235 -15.94 -19.65 -6.57
N ASP A 236 -16.76 -18.98 -5.78
CA ASP A 236 -17.66 -17.91 -6.25
C ASP A 236 -16.86 -16.73 -6.85
N ALA A 237 -15.70 -16.38 -6.27
CA ALA A 237 -14.81 -15.37 -6.81
C ALA A 237 -14.22 -15.73 -8.19
N TYR A 238 -14.18 -17.01 -8.56
CA TYR A 238 -13.75 -17.47 -9.89
C TYR A 238 -14.92 -17.74 -10.84
N ASP A 239 -16.16 -17.72 -10.37
CA ASP A 239 -17.34 -17.76 -11.23
C ASP A 239 -17.67 -16.37 -11.77
N ASN A 240 -17.64 -16.21 -13.10
CA ASN A 240 -17.81 -14.90 -13.73
C ASN A 240 -19.23 -14.31 -13.58
N GLU A 241 -20.25 -15.13 -13.39
CA GLU A 241 -21.61 -14.66 -13.19
C GLU A 241 -21.79 -14.12 -11.76
N THR A 242 -21.32 -14.88 -10.78
CA THR A 242 -21.34 -14.49 -9.36
C THR A 242 -20.51 -13.23 -9.13
N LEU A 243 -19.30 -13.16 -9.71
CA LEU A 243 -18.42 -12.00 -9.60
C LEU A 243 -19.07 -10.71 -10.15
N ARG A 244 -19.89 -10.81 -11.21
CA ARG A 244 -20.63 -9.64 -11.73
C ARG A 244 -21.75 -9.19 -10.79
N LYS A 245 -22.33 -10.12 -10.02
CA LYS A 245 -23.40 -9.82 -9.05
C LYS A 245 -22.84 -9.27 -7.72
N ASP A 246 -21.65 -9.75 -7.34
CA ASP A 246 -20.95 -9.30 -6.12
C ASP A 246 -19.52 -8.85 -6.42
N PRO A 247 -19.32 -7.55 -6.70
CA PRO A 247 -17.99 -6.99 -6.96
C PRO A 247 -17.00 -7.10 -5.80
N ASN A 248 -17.46 -7.31 -4.54
CA ASN A 248 -16.56 -7.52 -3.40
C ASN A 248 -15.65 -8.74 -3.60
N LEU A 249 -16.14 -9.75 -4.32
CA LEU A 249 -15.38 -10.96 -4.65
C LEU A 249 -14.14 -10.65 -5.51
N LEU A 250 -14.12 -9.55 -6.24
CA LEU A 250 -12.95 -9.15 -7.04
C LEU A 250 -11.73 -8.87 -6.16
N SER A 251 -11.92 -8.18 -5.05
CA SER A 251 -10.86 -7.94 -4.06
C SER A 251 -10.32 -9.27 -3.51
N TRP A 252 -11.20 -10.17 -3.08
CA TRP A 252 -10.79 -11.50 -2.62
C TRP A 252 -10.01 -12.28 -3.66
N LYS A 253 -10.50 -12.32 -4.91
CA LYS A 253 -9.83 -12.99 -6.02
C LYS A 253 -8.42 -12.41 -6.26
N SER A 254 -8.30 -11.11 -6.46
CA SER A 254 -7.05 -10.49 -6.90
C SER A 254 -5.98 -10.52 -5.81
N PHE A 255 -6.35 -10.29 -4.54
CA PHE A 255 -5.42 -10.30 -3.41
C PHE A 255 -5.12 -11.70 -2.84
N SER A 256 -5.81 -12.75 -3.31
CA SER A 256 -5.55 -14.15 -2.87
C SER A 256 -4.57 -14.90 -3.76
N ARG A 257 -3.94 -14.23 -4.68
CA ARG A 257 -2.86 -14.77 -5.51
C ARG A 257 -1.62 -15.05 -4.63
N PRO A 258 -1.01 -16.24 -4.71
CA PRO A 258 0.24 -16.54 -4.03
C PRO A 258 1.40 -15.67 -4.56
N LEU A 259 2.12 -15.00 -3.66
CA LEU A 259 3.17 -14.04 -4.01
C LEU A 259 4.58 -14.63 -3.96
N VAL A 260 4.79 -15.74 -3.28
CA VAL A 260 6.13 -16.33 -3.11
C VAL A 260 6.83 -16.57 -4.46
N ASN A 261 6.12 -16.98 -5.49
CA ASN A 261 6.68 -17.15 -6.83
C ASN A 261 7.05 -15.84 -7.50
N ASP A 262 6.32 -14.76 -7.23
CA ASP A 262 6.66 -13.42 -7.69
C ASP A 262 7.92 -12.91 -6.99
N TRP A 263 8.03 -13.12 -5.66
CA TRP A 263 9.24 -12.77 -4.89
C TRP A 263 10.49 -13.50 -5.40
N LEU A 264 10.35 -14.75 -5.80
CA LEU A 264 11.46 -15.52 -6.41
C LEU A 264 11.88 -14.99 -7.79
N GLN A 265 11.03 -14.27 -8.51
CA GLN A 265 11.39 -13.59 -9.77
C GLN A 265 12.07 -12.25 -9.55
N ILE A 266 11.84 -11.60 -8.42
CA ILE A 266 12.44 -10.30 -8.06
C ILE A 266 13.94 -10.50 -7.78
N LYS A 267 14.78 -9.66 -8.43
CA LYS A 267 16.25 -9.73 -8.34
C LYS A 267 16.85 -8.63 -7.47
N ILE A 268 16.09 -7.60 -7.14
CA ILE A 268 16.55 -6.50 -6.29
C ILE A 268 16.57 -6.92 -4.82
N PRO A 269 17.37 -6.26 -3.97
CA PRO A 269 17.32 -6.44 -2.53
C PRO A 269 15.90 -6.34 -1.99
N THR A 270 15.48 -7.34 -1.24
CA THR A 270 14.13 -7.46 -0.67
C THR A 270 14.23 -7.62 0.85
N TYR A 271 13.45 -6.81 1.57
CA TYR A 271 13.37 -6.83 3.04
C TYR A 271 11.98 -7.32 3.46
N LEU A 272 11.92 -8.43 4.20
CA LEU A 272 10.70 -9.01 4.75
C LEU A 272 10.70 -8.82 6.27
N ALA A 273 9.71 -8.10 6.79
CA ALA A 273 9.55 -7.84 8.23
C ALA A 273 8.16 -8.26 8.71
N TYR A 274 8.08 -8.94 9.83
CA TYR A 274 6.82 -9.39 10.43
C TYR A 274 6.93 -9.54 11.94
N GLY A 275 5.80 -9.35 12.63
CA GLY A 275 5.67 -9.67 14.06
C GLY A 275 5.49 -11.17 14.25
N THR A 276 6.03 -11.74 15.33
CA THR A 276 5.89 -13.18 15.59
C THR A 276 4.47 -13.59 15.97
N ASN A 277 3.63 -12.64 16.37
CA ASN A 277 2.20 -12.85 16.65
C ASN A 277 1.29 -12.51 15.44
N ASP A 278 1.87 -12.17 14.27
CA ASP A 278 1.09 -12.04 13.04
C ASP A 278 0.49 -13.39 12.65
N ILE A 279 -0.74 -13.38 12.12
CA ILE A 279 -1.43 -14.58 11.62
C ILE A 279 -0.65 -15.28 10.49
N ALA A 280 0.17 -14.55 9.74
CA ALA A 280 1.00 -15.06 8.65
C ALA A 280 2.46 -15.34 9.06
N ALA A 281 2.84 -15.19 10.33
CA ALA A 281 4.23 -15.29 10.78
C ALA A 281 4.89 -16.62 10.41
N ASP A 282 4.21 -17.74 10.65
CA ASP A 282 4.68 -19.08 10.33
C ASP A 282 4.84 -19.31 8.82
N LEU A 283 4.02 -18.67 7.98
CA LEU A 283 4.21 -18.69 6.53
C LEU A 283 5.43 -17.86 6.11
N CYS A 284 5.66 -16.72 6.77
CA CYS A 284 6.85 -15.90 6.55
C CYS A 284 8.13 -16.64 6.96
N ASP A 285 8.08 -17.47 8.02
CA ASP A 285 9.19 -18.32 8.45
C ASP A 285 9.62 -19.34 7.39
N LEU A 286 8.71 -19.73 6.49
CA LEU A 286 9.01 -20.65 5.40
C LEU A 286 9.64 -19.97 4.17
N VAL A 287 9.51 -18.66 4.02
CA VAL A 287 10.02 -17.92 2.85
C VAL A 287 11.51 -18.13 2.61
N PRO A 288 12.40 -18.07 3.62
CA PRO A 288 13.83 -18.32 3.42
C PRO A 288 14.13 -19.69 2.80
N LEU A 289 13.33 -20.72 3.05
CA LEU A 289 13.52 -22.05 2.46
C LEU A 289 13.38 -22.01 0.93
N PHE A 290 12.41 -21.25 0.42
CA PHE A 290 12.23 -21.08 -1.03
C PHE A 290 13.42 -20.35 -1.66
N TYR A 291 13.98 -19.33 -0.97
CA TYR A 291 15.15 -18.60 -1.43
C TYR A 291 16.39 -19.49 -1.45
N ILE A 292 16.65 -20.26 -0.40
CA ILE A 292 17.76 -21.24 -0.31
C ILE A 292 17.64 -22.27 -1.44
N GLN A 293 16.44 -22.85 -1.63
CA GLN A 293 16.20 -23.86 -2.67
C GLN A 293 16.47 -23.31 -4.09
N ASN A 294 16.23 -22.03 -4.32
CA ASN A 294 16.45 -21.34 -5.60
C ASN A 294 17.81 -20.64 -5.69
N ALA A 295 18.73 -20.89 -4.75
CA ALA A 295 20.06 -20.28 -4.68
C ALA A 295 20.03 -18.72 -4.78
N LYS A 296 19.06 -18.08 -4.08
CA LYS A 296 18.88 -16.64 -4.04
C LYS A 296 19.39 -16.07 -2.72
N ASP A 297 20.11 -14.96 -2.80
CA ASP A 297 20.75 -14.26 -1.67
C ASP A 297 20.21 -12.84 -1.43
N ASN A 298 19.21 -12.41 -2.21
CA ASN A 298 18.70 -11.06 -2.17
C ASN A 298 17.56 -10.84 -1.15
N LEU A 299 17.31 -11.77 -0.23
CA LEU A 299 16.35 -11.64 0.86
C LEU A 299 17.04 -11.28 2.18
N THR A 300 16.63 -10.19 2.78
CA THR A 300 16.84 -9.91 4.21
C THR A 300 15.51 -10.08 4.91
N TYR A 301 15.48 -10.83 6.01
CA TYR A 301 14.25 -10.97 6.79
C TYR A 301 14.49 -10.66 8.27
N LYS A 302 13.47 -10.10 8.92
CA LYS A 302 13.50 -9.78 10.33
C LYS A 302 12.19 -10.15 11.01
N ARG A 303 12.30 -10.85 12.13
CA ARG A 303 11.22 -11.15 13.07
C ARG A 303 11.23 -10.14 14.19
N TYR A 304 10.09 -9.53 14.46
CA TYR A 304 9.89 -8.67 15.61
C TYR A 304 9.13 -9.47 16.67
N LEU A 305 9.83 -9.77 17.76
CA LEU A 305 9.31 -10.68 18.78
C LEU A 305 8.11 -10.05 19.51
N ASP A 306 7.10 -10.86 19.78
CA ASP A 306 5.88 -10.53 20.50
C ASP A 306 5.01 -9.43 19.89
N LEU A 307 5.34 -8.95 18.68
CA LEU A 307 4.52 -7.98 17.97
C LEU A 307 3.49 -8.66 17.06
N GLU A 308 2.31 -8.02 16.94
CA GLU A 308 1.23 -8.45 16.07
C GLU A 308 1.39 -7.87 14.64
N HIS A 309 0.39 -8.06 13.80
CA HIS A 309 0.39 -7.69 12.38
C HIS A 309 0.78 -6.24 12.08
N ASN A 310 0.38 -5.30 12.94
CA ASN A 310 0.67 -3.86 12.80
C ASN A 310 1.85 -3.40 13.67
N PHE A 311 2.68 -4.32 14.13
CA PHE A 311 3.86 -4.06 14.96
C PHE A 311 3.55 -3.34 16.27
N PHE A 312 2.42 -3.68 16.90
CA PHE A 312 2.11 -3.31 18.27
C PHE A 312 2.37 -4.50 19.19
N GLU A 313 2.63 -4.22 20.47
CA GLU A 313 2.64 -5.26 21.51
C GLU A 313 1.22 -5.81 21.74
N ILE A 314 1.14 -7.00 22.31
CA ILE A 314 -0.12 -7.62 22.72
C ILE A 314 -0.21 -7.57 24.25
N ASN A 315 -1.36 -7.15 24.77
CA ASN A 315 -1.67 -7.18 26.20
C ASN A 315 -1.82 -8.63 26.70
N ALA A 316 -1.76 -8.81 28.02
CA ALA A 316 -1.90 -10.12 28.65
C ALA A 316 -3.25 -10.81 28.36
N ASP A 317 -4.28 -10.05 28.01
CA ASP A 317 -5.60 -10.54 27.60
C ASP A 317 -5.72 -10.87 26.10
N GLY A 318 -4.63 -10.72 25.34
CA GLY A 318 -4.58 -11.00 23.91
C GLY A 318 -5.00 -9.83 23.01
N THR A 319 -5.38 -8.68 23.57
CA THR A 319 -5.75 -7.49 22.78
C THR A 319 -4.52 -6.70 22.33
N THR A 320 -4.63 -5.97 21.23
CA THR A 320 -3.56 -5.09 20.73
C THR A 320 -3.35 -3.90 21.65
N ASN A 321 -2.10 -3.63 22.04
CA ASN A 321 -1.72 -2.47 22.84
C ASN A 321 -1.34 -1.31 21.94
N TYR A 322 -2.29 -0.45 21.58
CA TYR A 322 -2.07 0.68 20.67
C TYR A 322 -1.16 1.78 21.24
N GLU A 323 -0.84 1.77 22.55
CA GLU A 323 0.11 2.71 23.15
C GLU A 323 1.56 2.28 22.92
N LYS A 324 1.79 1.01 22.56
CA LYS A 324 3.13 0.43 22.36
C LYS A 324 3.37 0.04 20.91
N ALA A 325 3.47 1.06 20.07
CA ALA A 325 3.80 0.92 18.66
C ALA A 325 5.32 0.83 18.43
N HIS A 326 5.75 -0.13 17.62
CA HIS A 326 7.16 -0.32 17.23
C HIS A 326 7.46 0.11 15.79
N TRP A 327 6.53 0.76 15.11
CA TRP A 327 6.71 1.19 13.72
C TRP A 327 7.92 2.11 13.51
N GLN A 328 8.27 2.96 14.47
CA GLN A 328 9.46 3.81 14.35
C GLN A 328 10.73 2.97 14.28
N GLU A 329 10.87 1.96 15.15
CA GLU A 329 11.98 1.02 15.13
C GLU A 329 12.04 0.25 13.82
N VAL A 330 10.92 -0.39 13.45
CA VAL A 330 10.79 -1.19 12.23
C VAL A 330 11.18 -0.40 10.99
N MET A 331 10.66 0.81 10.85
CA MET A 331 10.92 1.66 9.70
C MET A 331 12.33 2.23 9.69
N ASN A 332 12.87 2.63 10.84
CA ASN A 332 14.25 3.15 10.93
C ASN A 332 15.27 2.07 10.58
N GLU A 333 15.05 0.82 10.97
CA GLU A 333 15.90 -0.30 10.55
C GLU A 333 15.83 -0.56 9.05
N PHE A 334 14.62 -0.50 8.47
CA PHE A 334 14.45 -0.59 7.02
C PHE A 334 15.16 0.55 6.29
N ILE A 335 14.98 1.80 6.70
CA ILE A 335 15.67 2.96 6.11
C ILE A 335 17.19 2.81 6.21
N LYS A 336 17.71 2.33 7.34
CA LYS A 336 19.15 2.03 7.50
C LYS A 336 19.62 0.93 6.54
N TRP A 337 18.80 -0.10 6.34
CA TRP A 337 19.10 -1.18 5.41
C TRP A 337 19.12 -0.69 3.95
N THR A 338 18.25 0.23 3.55
CA THR A 338 18.24 0.78 2.18
C THR A 338 19.45 1.64 1.84
N LYS A 339 20.28 2.01 2.82
CA LYS A 339 21.50 2.81 2.63
C LYS A 339 22.73 1.95 2.33
N LYS A 340 22.62 0.64 2.51
CA LYS A 340 23.69 -0.33 2.20
C LYS A 340 23.73 -0.64 0.71
#